data_fe15eb4ba2c685b2abb9c8ba33fa1a14
#
_entry.id   fe15eb4ba2c685b2abb9c8ba33fa1a14
#
_cell.length_a   1.000
_cell.length_b   1.000
_cell.length_c   1.000
_cell.angle_alpha   90.00
_cell.angle_beta   90.00
_cell.angle_gamma   90.00
#
_symmetry.space_group_name_H-M   'P 1'
#
loop_
_entity.id
_entity.type
_entity.pdbx_description
1 polymer ?
#
loop_
_entity_poly.entity_id
_entity_poly.type
_entity_poly.pdbx_seq_one_letter_code
_entity_poly.pdbx_strand_id
1 'polypeptide(L)'
;MSEVYALAYPWRLNLEAVASSSGVHPDVVRRFVELDLLRPLGGDAPGGPWFSPRAPELIARVLRLHSELALNYAAIPLVLDLLARVDTLERRLVEITQVERTASR
;
A
#
# COMPACT_ATOMS: atom_id res chain seq x y z
N MET A 1 18.72 -29.47 -14.13
CA MET A 1 19.41 -28.32 -13.54
C MET A 1 18.50 -27.48 -12.65
N SER A 2 17.27 -27.16 -13.07
CA SER A 2 16.32 -26.40 -12.24
C SER A 2 15.94 -27.14 -10.95
N GLU A 3 15.82 -28.46 -10.98
CA GLU A 3 15.49 -29.25 -9.80
C GLU A 3 16.62 -29.24 -8.76
N VAL A 4 17.86 -29.34 -9.22
CA VAL A 4 19.04 -29.28 -8.35
C VAL A 4 19.15 -27.89 -7.74
N TYR A 5 18.89 -26.87 -8.53
CA TYR A 5 18.91 -25.49 -8.07
C TYR A 5 17.80 -25.23 -7.04
N ALA A 6 16.59 -25.73 -7.31
CA ALA A 6 15.46 -25.62 -6.38
C ALA A 6 15.73 -26.35 -5.06
N LEU A 7 16.43 -27.49 -5.09
CA LEU A 7 16.80 -28.21 -3.87
C LEU A 7 17.87 -27.44 -3.07
N ALA A 8 18.80 -26.75 -3.77
CA ALA A 8 19.83 -25.93 -3.12
C ALA A 8 19.25 -24.64 -2.53
N TYR A 9 18.19 -24.12 -3.13
CA TYR A 9 17.57 -22.85 -2.73
C TYR A 9 16.04 -22.99 -2.61
N PRO A 10 15.54 -23.86 -1.72
CA PRO A 10 14.09 -24.12 -1.61
C PRO A 10 13.30 -22.93 -1.12
N TRP A 11 13.97 -21.92 -0.61
CA TRP A 11 13.36 -20.67 -0.13
C TRP A 11 13.09 -19.66 -1.25
N ARG A 12 13.50 -19.96 -2.48
CA ARG A 12 13.29 -19.07 -3.62
C ARG A 12 12.00 -19.41 -4.36
N LEU A 13 11.32 -18.40 -4.83
CA LEU A 13 10.11 -18.55 -5.64
C LEU A 13 10.36 -17.96 -7.03
N ASN A 14 9.92 -18.63 -8.07
CA ASN A 14 9.92 -18.04 -9.40
C ASN A 14 8.69 -17.12 -9.55
N LEU A 15 8.64 -16.40 -10.67
CA LEU A 15 7.57 -15.43 -10.93
C LEU A 15 6.17 -16.08 -10.87
N GLU A 16 6.02 -17.24 -11.46
CA GLU A 16 4.73 -17.97 -11.48
C GLU A 16 4.32 -18.44 -10.09
N ALA A 17 5.28 -18.90 -9.29
CA ALA A 17 5.01 -19.32 -7.92
C ALA A 17 4.59 -18.12 -7.05
N VAL A 18 5.22 -16.98 -7.24
CA VAL A 18 4.83 -15.74 -6.55
C VAL A 18 3.40 -15.36 -6.94
N ALA A 19 3.09 -15.38 -8.22
CA ALA A 19 1.75 -15.06 -8.72
C ALA A 19 0.70 -16.01 -8.15
N SER A 20 0.97 -17.30 -8.20
CA SER A 20 0.08 -18.34 -7.69
C SER A 20 -0.17 -18.17 -6.18
N SER A 21 0.90 -17.98 -5.40
CA SER A 21 0.81 -17.80 -3.95
C SER A 21 0.08 -16.52 -3.57
N SER A 22 0.17 -15.49 -4.41
CA SER A 22 -0.48 -14.20 -4.17
C SER A 22 -1.92 -14.16 -4.69
N GLY A 23 -2.34 -15.14 -5.48
CA GLY A 23 -3.65 -15.14 -6.12
C GLY A 23 -3.80 -14.08 -7.20
N VAL A 24 -2.71 -13.69 -7.85
CA VAL A 24 -2.71 -12.67 -8.91
C VAL A 24 -2.17 -13.26 -10.21
N HIS A 25 -2.48 -12.59 -11.32
CA HIS A 25 -1.93 -12.97 -12.61
C HIS A 25 -0.43 -12.68 -12.65
N PRO A 26 0.40 -13.49 -13.34
CA PRO A 26 1.84 -13.24 -13.46
C PRO A 26 2.19 -11.84 -13.99
N ASP A 27 1.36 -11.26 -14.84
CA ASP A 27 1.58 -9.90 -15.35
C ASP A 27 1.54 -8.85 -14.24
N VAL A 28 0.76 -9.09 -13.18
CA VAL A 28 0.72 -8.21 -12.01
C VAL A 28 2.07 -8.25 -11.29
N VAL A 29 2.67 -9.42 -11.15
CA VAL A 29 4.00 -9.57 -10.55
C VAL A 29 5.05 -8.84 -11.40
N ARG A 30 5.00 -8.99 -12.71
CA ARG A 30 5.90 -8.27 -13.63
C ARG A 30 5.75 -6.77 -13.48
N ARG A 31 4.52 -6.30 -13.35
CA ARG A 31 4.24 -4.87 -13.17
C ARG A 31 4.84 -4.34 -11.86
N PHE A 32 4.75 -5.12 -10.80
CA PHE A 32 5.36 -4.79 -9.52
C PHE A 32 6.87 -4.65 -9.63
N VAL A 33 7.51 -5.54 -10.40
CA VAL A 33 8.95 -5.46 -10.66
C VAL A 33 9.29 -4.21 -11.46
N GLU A 34 8.52 -3.91 -12.51
CA GLU A 34 8.72 -2.71 -13.33
C GLU A 34 8.58 -1.42 -12.52
N LEU A 35 7.65 -1.39 -11.57
CA LEU A 35 7.42 -0.24 -10.70
C LEU A 35 8.38 -0.17 -9.50
N ASP A 36 9.34 -1.08 -9.43
CA ASP A 36 10.31 -1.19 -8.34
C ASP A 36 9.66 -1.42 -6.96
N LEU A 37 8.45 -1.97 -6.96
CA LEU A 37 7.75 -2.36 -5.73
C LEU A 37 8.18 -3.74 -5.25
N LEU A 38 8.65 -4.58 -6.15
CA LEU A 38 9.15 -5.92 -5.86
C LEU A 38 10.50 -6.08 -6.56
N ARG A 39 11.52 -6.43 -5.77
CA ARG A 39 12.87 -6.63 -6.30
C ARG A 39 13.20 -8.11 -6.38
N PRO A 40 13.60 -8.60 -7.56
CA PRO A 40 14.13 -9.96 -7.66
C PRO A 40 15.40 -10.10 -6.83
N LEU A 41 15.67 -11.31 -6.39
CA LEU A 41 16.95 -11.64 -5.76
C LEU A 41 18.07 -11.47 -6.79
N GLY A 42 19.22 -10.99 -6.36
CA GLY A 42 20.34 -10.68 -7.26
C GLY A 42 20.92 -11.90 -7.96
N GLY A 43 21.59 -11.66 -9.09
CA GLY A 43 22.28 -12.64 -9.88
C GLY A 43 21.44 -13.24 -11.01
N ASP A 44 22.10 -13.78 -12.02
CA ASP A 44 21.50 -14.42 -13.18
C ASP A 44 21.37 -15.93 -12.92
N ALA A 45 20.57 -16.28 -11.92
CA ALA A 45 20.35 -17.68 -11.60
C ALA A 45 19.47 -18.36 -12.66
N PRO A 46 19.76 -19.62 -13.03
CA PRO A 46 18.92 -20.35 -13.99
C PRO A 46 17.48 -20.44 -13.52
N GLY A 47 16.55 -20.29 -14.45
CA GLY A 47 15.11 -20.33 -14.17
C GLY A 47 14.54 -19.08 -13.54
N GLY A 48 15.38 -18.05 -13.33
CA GLY A 48 14.94 -16.80 -12.76
C GLY A 48 14.10 -15.92 -13.69
N PRO A 49 13.62 -14.79 -13.19
CA PRO A 49 13.97 -14.17 -11.89
C PRO A 49 13.45 -14.97 -10.71
N TRP A 50 14.19 -14.88 -9.61
CA TRP A 50 13.86 -15.53 -8.34
C TRP A 50 13.47 -14.47 -7.32
N PHE A 51 12.56 -14.83 -6.44
CA PHE A 51 12.00 -13.92 -5.44
C PHE A 51 12.07 -14.52 -4.05
N SER A 52 12.10 -13.67 -3.05
CA SER A 52 12.01 -14.07 -1.65
C SER A 52 10.67 -14.76 -1.36
N PRO A 53 10.62 -15.73 -0.43
CA PRO A 53 9.35 -16.29 0.04
C PRO A 53 8.39 -15.25 0.61
N ARG A 54 8.88 -14.06 0.94
CA ARG A 54 8.07 -12.95 1.44
C ARG A 54 7.41 -12.12 0.33
N ALA A 55 7.76 -12.37 -0.92
CA ALA A 55 7.20 -11.63 -2.03
C ALA A 55 5.66 -11.67 -2.07
N PRO A 56 4.99 -12.83 -1.87
CA PRO A 56 3.54 -12.86 -1.82
C PRO A 56 2.93 -11.99 -0.72
N GLU A 57 3.57 -11.91 0.44
CA GLU A 57 3.14 -11.04 1.55
C GLU A 57 3.23 -9.57 1.16
N LEU A 58 4.31 -9.19 0.49
CA LEU A 58 4.51 -7.82 0.02
C LEU A 58 3.44 -7.43 -0.99
N ILE A 59 3.16 -8.31 -1.95
CA ILE A 59 2.12 -8.09 -2.96
C ILE A 59 0.75 -7.92 -2.28
N ALA A 60 0.42 -8.80 -1.35
CA ALA A 60 -0.85 -8.71 -0.60
C ALA A 60 -0.97 -7.40 0.16
N ARG A 61 0.12 -6.94 0.77
CA ARG A 61 0.17 -5.67 1.50
C ARG A 61 -0.06 -4.48 0.56
N VAL A 62 0.61 -4.46 -0.58
CA VAL A 62 0.47 -3.37 -1.56
C VAL A 62 -0.95 -3.31 -2.12
N LEU A 63 -1.53 -4.46 -2.46
CA LEU A 63 -2.91 -4.52 -2.96
C LEU A 63 -3.91 -4.04 -1.91
N ARG A 64 -3.69 -4.38 -0.65
CA ARG A 64 -4.52 -3.93 0.46
C ARG A 64 -4.43 -2.43 0.64
N LEU A 65 -3.21 -1.87 0.62
CA LEU A 65 -2.99 -0.43 0.68
C LEU A 65 -3.66 0.28 -0.49
N HIS A 66 -3.57 -0.29 -1.69
CA HIS A 66 -4.21 0.27 -2.87
C HIS A 66 -5.73 0.33 -2.70
N SER A 67 -6.34 -0.74 -2.19
CA SER A 67 -7.78 -0.77 -1.91
C SER A 67 -8.17 0.25 -0.86
N GLU A 68 -7.41 0.35 0.23
CA GLU A 68 -7.65 1.32 1.29
C GLU A 68 -7.53 2.75 0.79
N LEU A 69 -6.51 3.04 -0.04
CA LEU A 69 -6.34 4.36 -0.64
C LEU A 69 -7.49 4.71 -1.59
N ALA A 70 -7.97 3.74 -2.37
CA ALA A 70 -9.11 3.95 -3.26
C ALA A 70 -10.36 4.31 -2.45
N LEU A 71 -10.59 3.62 -1.33
CA LEU A 71 -11.69 3.93 -0.41
C LEU A 71 -11.50 5.31 0.22
N ASN A 72 -10.26 5.66 0.60
CA ASN A 72 -9.96 6.96 1.17
C ASN A 72 -10.17 8.09 0.15
N TYR A 73 -9.82 7.87 -1.10
CA TYR A 73 -10.09 8.83 -2.17
C TYR A 73 -11.59 9.12 -2.31
N ALA A 74 -12.41 8.09 -2.22
CA ALA A 74 -13.87 8.26 -2.27
C ALA A 74 -14.40 9.05 -1.07
N ALA A 75 -13.73 8.96 0.07
CA ALA A 75 -14.11 9.65 1.31
C ALA A 75 -13.56 11.08 1.41
N ILE A 76 -12.60 11.48 0.56
CA ILE A 76 -11.96 12.80 0.64
C ILE A 76 -12.97 13.96 0.65
N PRO A 77 -13.96 14.02 -0.27
CA PRO A 77 -14.92 15.12 -0.24
C PRO A 77 -15.66 15.24 1.08
N LEU A 78 -16.03 14.11 1.70
CA LEU A 78 -16.68 14.10 3.01
C LEU A 78 -15.76 14.63 4.10
N VAL A 79 -14.52 14.19 4.12
CA VAL A 79 -13.52 14.64 5.10
C VAL A 79 -13.28 16.13 4.99
N LEU A 80 -13.12 16.64 3.77
CA LEU A 80 -12.93 18.09 3.53
C LEU A 80 -14.14 18.89 3.99
N ASP A 81 -15.36 18.39 3.77
CA ASP A 81 -16.58 19.04 4.23
C ASP A 81 -16.62 19.10 5.77
N LEU A 82 -16.31 17.99 6.43
CA LEU A 82 -16.28 17.94 7.90
C LEU A 82 -15.23 18.87 8.48
N LEU A 83 -14.04 18.94 7.89
CA LEU A 83 -12.99 19.86 8.32
C LEU A 83 -13.41 21.33 8.17
N ALA A 84 -14.12 21.66 7.09
CA ALA A 84 -14.64 23.00 6.88
C ALA A 84 -15.68 23.36 7.96
N ARG A 85 -16.54 22.42 8.36
CA ARG A 85 -17.52 22.61 9.43
C ARG A 85 -16.84 22.81 10.78
N VAL A 86 -15.81 22.01 11.07
CA VAL A 86 -15.03 22.16 12.30
C VAL A 86 -14.40 23.55 12.37
N ASP A 87 -13.78 24.02 11.31
CA ASP A 87 -13.15 25.32 11.24
C ASP A 87 -14.18 26.45 11.47
N THR A 88 -15.37 26.34 10.87
CA THR A 88 -16.45 27.30 11.06
C THR A 88 -16.91 27.33 12.52
N LEU A 89 -17.09 26.16 13.14
CA LEU A 89 -17.51 26.07 14.54
C LEU A 89 -16.47 26.64 15.49
N GLU A 90 -15.19 26.38 15.25
CA GLU A 90 -14.10 26.93 16.04
C GLU A 90 -14.07 28.46 15.99
N ARG A 91 -14.28 29.05 14.82
CA ARG A 91 -14.35 30.50 14.66
C ARG A 91 -15.55 31.08 15.43
N ARG A 92 -16.71 30.45 15.35
CA ARG A 92 -17.89 30.87 16.12
C ARG A 92 -17.64 30.83 17.62
N LEU A 93 -16.96 29.79 18.07
CA LEU A 93 -16.62 29.63 19.48
C LEU A 93 -15.70 30.75 19.97
N VAL A 94 -14.70 31.10 19.18
CA VAL A 94 -13.78 32.23 19.49
C VAL A 94 -14.55 33.53 19.55
N GLU A 95 -15.44 33.81 18.61
CA GLU A 95 -16.29 35.02 18.56
C GLU A 95 -17.16 35.14 19.80
N ILE A 96 -17.82 34.05 20.19
CA ILE A 96 -18.65 34.02 21.39
C ILE A 96 -17.83 34.29 22.65
N THR A 97 -16.68 33.68 22.76
CA THR A 97 -15.76 33.87 23.90
C THR A 97 -15.31 35.31 23.98
N GLN A 98 -14.98 35.95 22.88
CA GLN A 98 -14.60 37.37 22.85
C GLN A 98 -15.76 38.28 23.24
N VAL A 99 -16.95 38.01 22.80
CA VAL A 99 -18.16 38.78 23.18
C VAL A 99 -18.38 38.67 24.68
N GLU A 100 -18.31 37.48 25.25
CA GLU A 100 -18.44 37.25 26.70
C GLU A 100 -17.39 38.03 27.49
N ARG A 101 -16.14 37.99 27.05
CA ARG A 101 -15.05 38.75 27.69
C ARG A 101 -15.32 40.25 27.65
N THR A 102 -15.81 40.76 26.55
CA THR A 102 -16.15 42.16 26.39
C THR A 102 -17.34 42.55 27.27
N ALA A 103 -18.33 41.68 27.37
CA ALA A 103 -19.52 41.90 28.19
C ALA A 103 -19.22 41.83 29.69
N SER A 104 -18.23 41.05 30.12
CA SER A 104 -17.84 40.93 31.53
C SER A 104 -17.02 42.12 32.07
N ARG A 105 -16.59 43.00 31.22
CA ARG A 105 -15.89 44.23 31.59
C ARG A 105 -16.85 45.38 31.72
#